data_70b464abba6fc288e776494aac8c1795
#
_entry.id   70b464abba6fc288e776494aac8c1795
#
_cell.length_a   1.000
_cell.length_b   1.000
_cell.length_c   1.000
_cell.angle_alpha   90.00
_cell.angle_beta   90.00
_cell.angle_gamma   90.00
#
_symmetry.space_group_name_H-M   'P 1'
#
loop_
_entity.id
_entity.type
_entity.pdbx_description
1 polymer ?
#
loop_
_entity_poly.entity_id
_entity_poly.type
_entity_poly.pdbx_seq_one_letter_code
_entity_poly.pdbx_strand_id
1 'polypeptide(L)'
;MTRQARRLTKAERREQLLETAFDIVQKEGTDALTLGYLAECAGVSKPIAYEHFGTRAGLLIVMYRQLDHAKEVAFLAALDKAPRHLESIAQVVGRAYMECYTDVGPEWHALSAALQGAEEMEAVQQELLDHYVDLYQEALCPYCNLDEGTLRMRCIGIIGAGEAISKEMIRGHTDMATAASCLASLIVCWLK
;
A
#
# COMPACT_ATOMS: atom_id res chain seq x y z
N MET A 1 20.08 36.17 20.79
CA MET A 1 20.03 34.82 21.43
C MET A 1 19.77 33.79 20.33
N THR A 2 20.79 33.15 19.83
CA THR A 2 20.71 32.14 18.76
C THR A 2 20.12 30.86 19.37
N ARG A 3 18.90 30.52 18.99
CA ARG A 3 18.25 29.25 19.37
C ARG A 3 19.04 28.11 18.71
N GLN A 4 19.83 27.41 19.49
CA GLN A 4 20.60 26.24 19.04
C GLN A 4 19.61 25.23 18.48
N ALA A 5 19.63 24.99 17.18
CA ALA A 5 18.74 24.02 16.51
C ALA A 5 19.00 22.65 17.15
N ARG A 6 17.98 22.07 17.77
CA ARG A 6 18.05 20.72 18.38
C ARG A 6 18.45 19.73 17.28
N ARG A 7 19.52 19.00 17.50
CA ARG A 7 19.97 17.95 16.57
C ARG A 7 18.91 16.84 16.58
N LEU A 8 18.31 16.57 15.42
CA LEU A 8 17.32 15.52 15.27
C LEU A 8 17.94 14.16 15.56
N THR A 9 17.18 13.27 16.19
CA THR A 9 17.53 11.85 16.31
C THR A 9 17.56 11.19 14.94
N LYS A 10 18.10 9.97 14.86
CA LYS A 10 18.12 9.19 13.59
C LYS A 10 16.70 8.94 13.06
N ALA A 11 15.75 8.62 13.94
CA ALA A 11 14.35 8.42 13.57
C ALA A 11 13.68 9.70 13.07
N GLU A 12 13.79 10.81 13.82
CA GLU A 12 13.25 12.12 13.41
C GLU A 12 13.86 12.59 12.07
N ARG A 13 15.14 12.30 11.84
CA ARG A 13 15.80 12.63 10.57
C ARG A 13 15.26 11.80 9.41
N ARG A 14 15.03 10.51 9.65
CA ARG A 14 14.42 9.63 8.64
C ARG A 14 13.04 10.11 8.24
N GLU A 15 12.22 10.48 9.21
CA GLU A 15 10.86 11.01 8.97
C GLU A 15 10.91 12.30 8.15
N GLN A 16 11.75 13.26 8.55
CA GLN A 16 11.94 14.50 7.79
C GLN A 16 12.35 14.22 6.33
N LEU A 17 13.25 13.26 6.11
CA LEU A 17 13.67 12.91 4.76
C LEU A 17 12.53 12.29 3.96
N LEU A 18 11.69 11.45 4.57
CA LEU A 18 10.52 10.87 3.91
C LEU A 18 9.47 11.91 3.57
N GLU A 19 9.13 12.82 4.48
CA GLU A 19 8.23 13.95 4.21
C GLU A 19 8.74 14.78 3.02
N THR A 20 10.04 15.11 3.01
CA THR A 20 10.66 15.85 1.90
C THR A 20 10.61 15.05 0.59
N ALA A 21 10.79 13.72 0.64
CA ALA A 21 10.71 12.87 -0.54
C ALA A 21 9.29 12.83 -1.13
N PHE A 22 8.26 12.73 -0.29
CA PHE A 22 6.86 12.83 -0.73
C PHE A 22 6.55 14.18 -1.35
N ASP A 23 7.03 15.27 -0.75
CA ASP A 23 6.90 16.62 -1.28
C ASP A 23 7.52 16.76 -2.69
N ILE A 24 8.71 16.18 -2.90
CA ILE A 24 9.38 16.19 -4.21
C ILE A 24 8.53 15.40 -5.23
N VAL A 25 8.10 14.19 -4.88
CA VAL A 25 7.30 13.34 -5.79
C VAL A 25 5.99 14.03 -6.16
N GLN A 26 5.33 14.66 -5.20
CA GLN A 26 4.07 15.38 -5.45
C GLN A 26 4.23 16.59 -6.37
N LYS A 27 5.31 17.34 -6.22
CA LYS A 27 5.53 18.60 -6.96
C LYS A 27 6.23 18.41 -8.29
N GLU A 28 7.14 17.44 -8.38
CA GLU A 28 8.11 17.31 -9.47
C GLU A 28 8.13 15.91 -10.11
N GLY A 29 7.41 14.95 -9.51
CA GLY A 29 7.38 13.56 -9.97
C GLY A 29 8.54 12.72 -9.45
N THR A 30 8.42 11.39 -9.67
CA THR A 30 9.42 10.42 -9.19
C THR A 30 10.78 10.57 -9.85
N ASP A 31 10.85 11.06 -11.08
CA ASP A 31 12.11 11.18 -11.82
C ASP A 31 13.03 12.25 -11.21
N ALA A 32 12.48 13.28 -10.60
CA ALA A 32 13.24 14.29 -9.88
C ALA A 32 13.86 13.73 -8.57
N LEU A 33 13.26 12.69 -7.99
CA LEU A 33 13.69 12.15 -6.69
C LEU A 33 14.98 11.35 -6.82
N THR A 34 16.09 11.97 -6.43
CA THR A 34 17.39 11.32 -6.20
C THR A 34 17.82 11.52 -4.76
N LEU A 35 18.68 10.65 -4.21
CA LEU A 35 19.21 10.84 -2.84
C LEU A 35 20.02 12.13 -2.69
N GLY A 36 20.65 12.57 -3.78
CA GLY A 36 21.38 13.85 -3.79
C GLY A 36 20.46 15.05 -3.70
N TYR A 37 19.40 15.06 -4.49
CA TYR A 37 18.41 16.15 -4.51
C TYR A 37 17.56 16.16 -3.23
N LEU A 38 17.19 14.98 -2.73
CA LEU A 38 16.54 14.84 -1.43
C LEU A 38 17.36 15.49 -0.31
N ALA A 39 18.69 15.20 -0.26
CA ALA A 39 19.57 15.78 0.75
C ALA A 39 19.64 17.32 0.65
N GLU A 40 19.68 17.85 -0.56
CA GLU A 40 19.68 19.28 -0.82
C GLU A 40 18.37 19.93 -0.32
N CYS A 41 17.21 19.40 -0.72
CA CYS A 41 15.89 19.89 -0.28
C CYS A 41 15.69 19.79 1.23
N ALA A 42 16.18 18.70 1.86
CA ALA A 42 16.10 18.50 3.30
C ALA A 42 17.15 19.31 4.11
N GLY A 43 18.06 20.01 3.45
CA GLY A 43 19.11 20.78 4.11
C GLY A 43 20.14 19.92 4.85
N VAL A 44 20.46 18.73 4.34
CA VAL A 44 21.41 17.78 4.92
C VAL A 44 22.54 17.44 3.93
N SER A 45 23.61 16.85 4.41
CA SER A 45 24.66 16.35 3.52
C SER A 45 24.22 15.05 2.81
N LYS A 46 24.68 14.85 1.57
CA LYS A 46 24.39 13.64 0.78
C LYS A 46 24.63 12.33 1.54
N PRO A 47 25.76 12.14 2.27
CA PRO A 47 25.99 10.92 3.05
C PRO A 47 24.85 10.56 4.01
N ILE A 48 24.14 11.54 4.57
CA ILE A 48 23.02 11.30 5.49
C ILE A 48 21.86 10.62 4.74
N ALA A 49 21.50 11.10 3.56
CA ALA A 49 20.44 10.44 2.76
C ALA A 49 20.83 9.01 2.36
N TYR A 50 22.07 8.81 1.94
CA TYR A 50 22.60 7.48 1.61
C TYR A 50 22.65 6.55 2.83
N GLU A 51 22.99 7.05 4.03
CA GLU A 51 22.96 6.25 5.28
C GLU A 51 21.55 5.74 5.61
N HIS A 52 20.51 6.53 5.30
CA HIS A 52 19.12 6.15 5.64
C HIS A 52 18.49 5.21 4.61
N PHE A 53 18.81 5.32 3.34
CA PHE A 53 18.08 4.65 2.26
C PHE A 53 18.96 3.78 1.34
N GLY A 54 20.27 3.91 1.39
CA GLY A 54 21.21 3.16 0.57
C GLY A 54 21.16 3.55 -0.90
N THR A 55 20.03 3.27 -1.55
CA THR A 55 19.80 3.53 -2.98
C THR A 55 18.51 4.32 -3.21
N ARG A 56 18.33 4.83 -4.45
CA ARG A 56 17.05 5.42 -4.86
C ARG A 56 15.92 4.40 -4.80
N ALA A 57 16.15 3.17 -5.23
CA ALA A 57 15.17 2.09 -5.13
C ALA A 57 14.80 1.82 -3.67
N GLY A 58 15.77 1.76 -2.76
CA GLY A 58 15.52 1.62 -1.33
C GLY A 58 14.65 2.74 -0.75
N LEU A 59 14.87 3.99 -1.17
CA LEU A 59 14.01 5.11 -0.78
C LEU A 59 12.57 4.93 -1.30
N LEU A 60 12.40 4.63 -2.58
CA LEU A 60 11.09 4.43 -3.19
C LEU A 60 10.32 3.26 -2.55
N ILE A 61 11.01 2.17 -2.21
CA ILE A 61 10.42 1.02 -1.49
C ILE A 61 9.93 1.44 -0.09
N VAL A 62 10.71 2.24 0.63
CA VAL A 62 10.28 2.73 1.95
C VAL A 62 9.05 3.62 1.85
N MET A 63 8.99 4.51 0.85
CA MET A 63 7.82 5.34 0.58
C MET A 63 6.61 4.48 0.22
N TYR A 64 6.79 3.47 -0.63
CA TYR A 64 5.73 2.53 -1.01
C TYR A 64 5.16 1.80 0.20
N ARG A 65 6.02 1.24 1.07
CA ARG A 65 5.60 0.56 2.32
C ARG A 65 4.88 1.50 3.29
N GLN A 66 5.25 2.77 3.36
CA GLN A 66 4.57 3.73 4.23
C GLN A 66 3.14 4.02 3.74
N LEU A 67 2.95 4.16 2.42
CA LEU A 67 1.62 4.30 1.84
C LEU A 67 0.78 3.03 2.03
N ASP A 68 1.38 1.87 1.86
CA ASP A 68 0.72 0.58 2.05
C ASP A 68 0.26 0.39 3.50
N HIS A 69 1.12 0.66 4.46
CA HIS A 69 0.80 0.57 5.89
C HIS A 69 -0.38 1.48 6.30
N ALA A 70 -0.47 2.67 5.74
CA ALA A 70 -1.60 3.56 6.01
C ALA A 70 -2.95 2.95 5.55
N LYS A 71 -2.95 2.22 4.43
CA LYS A 71 -4.12 1.51 3.93
C LYS A 71 -4.47 0.29 4.78
N GLU A 72 -3.47 -0.48 5.19
CA GLU A 72 -3.65 -1.60 6.12
C GLU A 72 -4.34 -1.15 7.41
N VAL A 73 -3.85 -0.07 8.03
CA VAL A 73 -4.46 0.50 9.25
C VAL A 73 -5.92 0.89 9.01
N ALA A 74 -6.23 1.53 7.89
CA ALA A 74 -7.60 1.89 7.54
C ALA A 74 -8.50 0.65 7.31
N PHE A 75 -7.97 -0.38 6.64
CA PHE A 75 -8.66 -1.66 6.42
C PHE A 75 -8.98 -2.37 7.74
N LEU A 76 -8.01 -2.52 8.63
CA LEU A 76 -8.20 -3.15 9.93
C LEU A 76 -9.22 -2.38 10.78
N ALA A 77 -9.17 -1.06 10.77
CA ALA A 77 -10.15 -0.22 11.46
C ALA A 77 -11.57 -0.35 10.88
N ALA A 78 -11.70 -0.59 9.58
CA ALA A 78 -12.98 -0.85 8.92
C ALA A 78 -13.52 -2.24 9.28
N LEU A 79 -12.67 -3.26 9.32
CA LEU A 79 -13.03 -4.62 9.76
C LEU A 79 -13.52 -4.63 11.21
N ASP A 80 -12.86 -3.90 12.11
CA ASP A 80 -13.25 -3.85 13.54
C ASP A 80 -14.65 -3.27 13.73
N LYS A 81 -15.05 -2.32 12.90
CA LYS A 81 -16.37 -1.67 12.93
C LYS A 81 -17.47 -2.43 12.19
N ALA A 82 -17.10 -3.41 11.36
CA ALA A 82 -18.05 -4.12 10.53
C ALA A 82 -18.94 -5.09 11.34
N PRO A 83 -20.22 -5.25 11.00
CA PRO A 83 -21.05 -6.33 11.54
C PRO A 83 -20.41 -7.69 11.30
N ARG A 84 -20.49 -8.58 12.29
CA ARG A 84 -19.80 -9.89 12.32
C ARG A 84 -20.54 -10.94 11.49
N HIS A 85 -20.67 -10.75 10.18
CA HIS A 85 -21.20 -11.73 9.23
C HIS A 85 -20.51 -11.58 7.87
N LEU A 86 -20.48 -12.68 7.11
CA LEU A 86 -19.68 -12.80 5.88
C LEU A 86 -19.92 -11.65 4.89
N GLU A 87 -21.17 -11.30 4.65
CA GLU A 87 -21.53 -10.27 3.67
C GLU A 87 -20.94 -8.89 4.02
N SER A 88 -20.96 -8.53 5.31
CA SER A 88 -20.36 -7.25 5.76
C SER A 88 -18.85 -7.25 5.66
N ILE A 89 -18.20 -8.34 6.05
CA ILE A 89 -16.74 -8.47 5.91
C ILE A 89 -16.34 -8.46 4.44
N ALA A 90 -17.07 -9.16 3.57
CA ALA A 90 -16.83 -9.15 2.13
C ALA A 90 -16.98 -7.75 1.52
N GLN A 91 -17.96 -6.96 1.98
CA GLN A 91 -18.12 -5.56 1.56
C GLN A 91 -16.93 -4.69 1.99
N VAL A 92 -16.43 -4.87 3.21
CA VAL A 92 -15.23 -4.15 3.68
C VAL A 92 -14.02 -4.51 2.83
N VAL A 93 -13.79 -5.82 2.58
CA VAL A 93 -12.67 -6.28 1.71
C VAL A 93 -12.79 -5.70 0.30
N GLY A 94 -13.97 -5.83 -0.33
CA GLY A 94 -14.20 -5.33 -1.68
C GLY A 94 -14.01 -3.82 -1.79
N ARG A 95 -14.52 -3.07 -0.83
CA ARG A 95 -14.39 -1.62 -0.79
C ARG A 95 -12.94 -1.18 -0.56
N ALA A 96 -12.29 -1.71 0.47
CA ALA A 96 -10.90 -1.37 0.78
C ALA A 96 -9.95 -1.68 -0.40
N TYR A 97 -10.21 -2.80 -1.11
CA TYR A 97 -9.44 -3.14 -2.30
C TYR A 97 -9.55 -2.07 -3.39
N MET A 98 -10.78 -1.62 -3.70
CA MET A 98 -11.00 -0.60 -4.73
C MET A 98 -10.50 0.78 -4.31
N GLU A 99 -10.65 1.16 -3.03
CA GLU A 99 -10.12 2.40 -2.46
C GLU A 99 -8.58 2.46 -2.58
N CYS A 100 -7.91 1.29 -2.52
CA CYS A 100 -6.45 1.23 -2.78
C CYS A 100 -6.03 1.78 -4.14
N TYR A 101 -6.93 1.85 -5.11
CA TYR A 101 -6.65 2.34 -6.46
C TYR A 101 -7.23 3.73 -6.75
N THR A 102 -8.19 4.21 -5.96
CA THR A 102 -8.83 5.52 -6.15
C THR A 102 -8.32 6.60 -5.20
N ASP A 103 -8.09 6.23 -3.94
CA ASP A 103 -7.66 7.14 -2.88
C ASP A 103 -6.14 7.25 -2.77
N VAL A 104 -5.43 6.47 -3.59
CA VAL A 104 -4.00 6.68 -3.75
C VAL A 104 -3.81 7.87 -4.67
N GLY A 105 -3.21 8.91 -4.13
CA GLY A 105 -2.75 10.04 -4.91
C GLY A 105 -1.88 9.59 -6.10
N PRO A 106 -1.63 10.47 -7.04
CA PRO A 106 -0.78 10.18 -8.19
C PRO A 106 0.60 9.63 -7.78
N GLU A 107 1.01 9.87 -6.54
CA GLU A 107 2.27 9.40 -5.96
C GLU A 107 2.38 7.88 -5.93
N TRP A 108 1.32 7.15 -5.58
CA TRP A 108 1.33 5.68 -5.56
C TRP A 108 1.58 5.09 -6.95
N HIS A 109 0.86 5.57 -7.94
CA HIS A 109 1.02 5.10 -9.31
C HIS A 109 2.41 5.43 -9.85
N ALA A 110 2.91 6.62 -9.52
CA ALA A 110 4.25 7.05 -9.91
C ALA A 110 5.34 6.20 -9.23
N LEU A 111 5.20 5.90 -7.92
CA LEU A 111 6.12 5.03 -7.19
C LEU A 111 6.09 3.60 -7.72
N SER A 112 4.91 3.03 -7.94
CA SER A 112 4.74 1.68 -8.48
C SER A 112 5.35 1.56 -9.89
N ALA A 113 5.12 2.55 -10.75
CA ALA A 113 5.71 2.59 -12.09
C ALA A 113 7.23 2.74 -12.06
N ALA A 114 7.77 3.59 -11.17
CA ALA A 114 9.21 3.82 -11.03
C ALA A 114 9.96 2.60 -10.46
N LEU A 115 9.25 1.68 -9.81
CA LEU A 115 9.81 0.45 -9.24
C LEU A 115 9.59 -0.77 -10.14
N GLN A 116 8.86 -0.64 -11.24
CA GLN A 116 8.67 -1.74 -12.19
C GLN A 116 10.01 -2.24 -12.75
N GLY A 117 10.24 -3.56 -12.67
CA GLY A 117 11.45 -4.20 -13.17
C GLY A 117 12.67 -4.11 -12.22
N ALA A 118 12.51 -3.56 -11.02
CA ALA A 118 13.54 -3.65 -9.99
C ALA A 118 13.39 -4.98 -9.23
N GLU A 119 14.47 -5.76 -9.16
CA GLU A 119 14.50 -7.08 -8.48
C GLU A 119 14.08 -6.96 -7.01
N GLU A 120 14.54 -5.89 -6.33
CA GLU A 120 14.15 -5.61 -4.95
C GLU A 120 12.64 -5.38 -4.80
N MET A 121 11.97 -4.87 -5.85
CA MET A 121 10.52 -4.64 -5.82
C MET A 121 9.72 -5.93 -5.98
N GLU A 122 10.19 -6.89 -6.75
CA GLU A 122 9.53 -8.20 -6.86
C GLU A 122 9.43 -8.89 -5.51
N ALA A 123 10.52 -8.86 -4.72
CA ALA A 123 10.53 -9.41 -3.37
C ALA A 123 9.54 -8.68 -2.44
N VAL A 124 9.46 -7.34 -2.54
CA VAL A 124 8.52 -6.54 -1.75
C VAL A 124 7.07 -6.84 -2.15
N GLN A 125 6.78 -6.97 -3.45
CA GLN A 125 5.44 -7.31 -3.92
C GLN A 125 4.99 -8.70 -3.45
N GLN A 126 5.90 -9.69 -3.47
CA GLN A 126 5.59 -11.01 -2.96
C GLN A 126 5.33 -11.00 -1.45
N GLU A 127 6.16 -10.30 -0.68
CA GLU A 127 5.97 -10.14 0.77
C GLU A 127 4.61 -9.50 1.10
N LEU A 128 4.24 -8.44 0.39
CA LEU A 128 2.95 -7.77 0.57
C LEU A 128 1.78 -8.68 0.18
N LEU A 129 1.90 -9.42 -0.92
CA LEU A 129 0.87 -10.38 -1.32
C LEU A 129 0.64 -11.42 -0.22
N ASP A 130 1.71 -12.03 0.29
CA ASP A 130 1.62 -13.02 1.36
C ASP A 130 0.98 -12.42 2.62
N HIS A 131 1.38 -11.20 2.99
CA HIS A 131 0.80 -10.47 4.12
C HIS A 131 -0.71 -10.21 3.97
N TYR A 132 -1.15 -9.74 2.79
CA TYR A 132 -2.59 -9.53 2.55
C TYR A 132 -3.38 -10.82 2.45
N VAL A 133 -2.78 -11.91 1.96
CA VAL A 133 -3.40 -13.25 2.00
C VAL A 133 -3.67 -13.65 3.45
N ASP A 134 -2.70 -13.46 4.35
CA ASP A 134 -2.84 -13.79 5.76
C ASP A 134 -3.91 -12.91 6.44
N LEU A 135 -3.94 -11.60 6.19
CA LEU A 135 -4.98 -10.69 6.67
C LEU A 135 -6.39 -11.10 6.21
N TYR A 136 -6.52 -11.49 4.95
CA TYR A 136 -7.81 -11.94 4.41
C TYR A 136 -8.23 -13.29 5.00
N GLN A 137 -7.29 -14.21 5.21
CA GLN A 137 -7.57 -15.47 5.91
C GLN A 137 -8.09 -15.22 7.32
N GLU A 138 -7.42 -14.38 8.10
CA GLU A 138 -7.86 -14.01 9.46
C GLU A 138 -9.26 -13.39 9.45
N ALA A 139 -9.52 -12.47 8.52
CA ALA A 139 -10.81 -11.78 8.42
C ALA A 139 -11.95 -12.69 7.99
N LEU A 140 -11.71 -13.69 7.14
CA LEU A 140 -12.74 -14.51 6.49
C LEU A 140 -12.93 -15.89 7.16
N CYS A 141 -11.87 -16.45 7.80
CA CYS A 141 -11.90 -17.75 8.46
C CYS A 141 -13.12 -17.96 9.41
N PRO A 142 -13.53 -16.99 10.24
CA PRO A 142 -14.68 -17.17 11.14
C PRO A 142 -16.02 -17.40 10.44
N TYR A 143 -16.10 -17.18 9.14
CA TYR A 143 -17.35 -17.16 8.36
C TYR A 143 -17.44 -18.27 7.30
N CYS A 144 -16.50 -19.20 7.28
CA CYS A 144 -16.50 -20.34 6.35
C CYS A 144 -16.06 -21.63 7.04
N ASN A 145 -16.40 -22.78 6.43
CA ASN A 145 -16.01 -24.11 6.91
C ASN A 145 -14.97 -24.76 5.98
N LEU A 146 -13.95 -23.99 5.58
CA LEU A 146 -12.89 -24.43 4.70
C LEU A 146 -11.66 -24.79 5.51
N ASP A 147 -10.87 -25.75 5.04
CA ASP A 147 -9.53 -25.97 5.56
C ASP A 147 -8.62 -24.78 5.21
N GLU A 148 -7.56 -24.63 6.00
CA GLU A 148 -6.62 -23.51 5.89
C GLU A 148 -6.02 -23.36 4.48
N GLY A 149 -5.60 -24.48 3.86
CA GLY A 149 -5.01 -24.48 2.52
C GLY A 149 -6.01 -24.04 1.45
N THR A 150 -7.24 -24.53 1.52
CA THR A 150 -8.31 -24.11 0.60
C THR A 150 -8.67 -22.64 0.77
N LEU A 151 -8.77 -22.16 2.01
CA LEU A 151 -9.05 -20.75 2.29
C LEU A 151 -7.91 -19.86 1.76
N ARG A 152 -6.64 -20.24 1.99
CA ARG A 152 -5.47 -19.50 1.47
C ARG A 152 -5.54 -19.36 -0.06
N MET A 153 -5.81 -20.45 -0.78
CA MET A 153 -5.93 -20.40 -2.24
C MET A 153 -7.08 -19.51 -2.71
N ARG A 154 -8.22 -19.50 -1.97
CA ARG A 154 -9.33 -18.59 -2.27
C ARG A 154 -8.95 -17.13 -2.00
N CYS A 155 -8.21 -16.84 -0.94
CA CYS A 155 -7.71 -15.47 -0.65
C CYS A 155 -6.76 -14.98 -1.76
N ILE A 156 -5.86 -15.80 -2.26
CA ILE A 156 -5.02 -15.48 -3.43
C ILE A 156 -5.90 -15.16 -4.65
N GLY A 157 -6.90 -16.01 -4.92
CA GLY A 157 -7.84 -15.79 -6.03
C GLY A 157 -8.68 -14.51 -5.87
N ILE A 158 -9.09 -14.17 -4.64
CA ILE A 158 -9.82 -12.92 -4.33
C ILE A 158 -8.93 -11.71 -4.64
N ILE A 159 -7.66 -11.73 -4.25
CA ILE A 159 -6.70 -10.66 -4.55
C ILE A 159 -6.52 -10.52 -6.07
N GLY A 160 -6.33 -11.64 -6.80
CA GLY A 160 -6.20 -11.62 -8.26
C GLY A 160 -7.46 -11.11 -8.96
N ALA A 161 -8.65 -11.51 -8.49
CA ALA A 161 -9.92 -10.97 -8.99
C ALA A 161 -10.05 -9.47 -8.71
N GLY A 162 -9.67 -9.03 -7.50
CA GLY A 162 -9.63 -7.63 -7.12
C GLY A 162 -8.73 -6.81 -8.04
N GLU A 163 -7.55 -7.31 -8.37
CA GLU A 163 -6.64 -6.67 -9.32
C GLU A 163 -7.25 -6.53 -10.72
N ALA A 164 -7.88 -7.58 -11.23
CA ALA A 164 -8.54 -7.53 -12.54
C ALA A 164 -9.70 -6.53 -12.57
N ILE A 165 -10.55 -6.53 -11.53
CA ILE A 165 -11.71 -5.63 -11.41
C ILE A 165 -11.25 -4.18 -11.26
N SER A 166 -10.20 -3.91 -10.46
CA SER A 166 -9.66 -2.56 -10.29
C SER A 166 -9.11 -1.97 -11.58
N LYS A 167 -8.50 -2.79 -12.44
CA LYS A 167 -8.03 -2.36 -13.77
C LYS A 167 -9.19 -1.89 -14.65
N GLU A 168 -10.34 -2.56 -14.62
CA GLU A 168 -11.54 -2.15 -15.36
C GLU A 168 -12.14 -0.85 -14.79
N MET A 169 -12.10 -0.69 -13.47
CA MET A 169 -12.50 0.55 -12.80
C MET A 169 -11.59 1.73 -13.23
N ILE A 170 -10.27 1.56 -13.22
CA ILE A 170 -9.30 2.59 -13.64
C ILE A 170 -9.51 2.98 -15.12
N ARG A 171 -9.89 2.02 -15.96
CA ARG A 171 -10.21 2.28 -17.40
C ARG A 171 -11.53 3.00 -17.59
N GLY A 172 -12.32 3.22 -16.53
CA GLY A 172 -13.62 3.86 -16.59
C GLY A 172 -14.76 2.97 -17.11
N HIS A 173 -14.55 1.65 -17.16
CA HIS A 173 -15.59 0.70 -17.59
C HIS A 173 -16.60 0.38 -16.48
N THR A 174 -16.27 0.67 -15.22
CA THR A 174 -17.15 0.53 -14.07
C THR A 174 -16.81 1.57 -13.02
N ASP A 175 -17.77 1.90 -12.16
CA ASP A 175 -17.53 2.75 -10.99
C ASP A 175 -17.02 1.94 -9.78
N MET A 176 -16.49 2.65 -8.79
CA MET A 176 -15.92 2.06 -7.58
C MET A 176 -16.94 1.25 -6.79
N ALA A 177 -18.18 1.71 -6.65
CA ALA A 177 -19.21 1.04 -5.87
C ALA A 177 -19.61 -0.29 -6.51
N THR A 178 -19.75 -0.30 -7.84
CA THR A 178 -20.06 -1.50 -8.63
C THR A 178 -18.88 -2.49 -8.57
N ALA A 179 -17.65 -2.03 -8.74
CA ALA A 179 -16.44 -2.85 -8.65
C ALA A 179 -16.29 -3.51 -7.25
N ALA A 180 -16.46 -2.73 -6.19
CA ALA A 180 -16.43 -3.21 -4.81
C ALA A 180 -17.52 -4.25 -4.53
N SER A 181 -18.75 -4.01 -4.97
CA SER A 181 -19.86 -4.95 -4.83
C SER A 181 -19.66 -6.24 -5.62
N CYS A 182 -19.04 -6.16 -6.80
CA CYS A 182 -18.69 -7.32 -7.61
C CYS A 182 -17.71 -8.22 -6.86
N LEU A 183 -16.62 -7.65 -6.33
CA LEU A 183 -15.63 -8.39 -5.55
C LEU A 183 -16.26 -8.99 -4.28
N ALA A 184 -17.06 -8.21 -3.54
CA ALA A 184 -17.75 -8.70 -2.36
C ALA A 184 -18.69 -9.88 -2.66
N SER A 185 -19.43 -9.82 -3.76
CA SER A 185 -20.31 -10.92 -4.20
C SER A 185 -19.53 -12.19 -4.54
N LEU A 186 -18.37 -12.05 -5.19
CA LEU A 186 -17.47 -13.16 -5.48
C LEU A 186 -16.97 -13.80 -4.18
N ILE A 187 -16.54 -13.02 -3.19
CA ILE A 187 -16.10 -13.50 -1.88
C ILE A 187 -17.19 -14.33 -1.22
N VAL A 188 -18.42 -13.78 -1.15
CA VAL A 188 -19.57 -14.47 -0.55
C VAL A 188 -19.89 -15.78 -1.26
N CYS A 189 -19.87 -15.79 -2.60
CA CYS A 189 -20.13 -17.01 -3.38
C CYS A 189 -19.05 -18.07 -3.21
N TRP A 190 -17.81 -17.68 -3.03
CA TRP A 190 -16.70 -18.61 -2.89
C TRP A 190 -16.58 -19.19 -1.49
N LEU A 191 -17.05 -18.50 -0.46
CA LEU A 191 -16.90 -18.92 0.94
C LEU A 191 -18.15 -19.63 1.51
N LYS A 192 -19.27 -19.60 0.79
CA LYS A 192 -20.45 -20.42 1.09
C LYS A 192 -20.32 -21.82 0.53
#